data_fde7842fd931a94fabda9c38586b8ca1
#
_entry.id   fde7842fd931a94fabda9c38586b8ca1
#
_cell.length_a   1.000
_cell.length_b   1.000
_cell.length_c   1.000
_cell.angle_alpha   90.00
_cell.angle_beta   90.00
_cell.angle_gamma   90.00
#
_symmetry.space_group_name_H-M   'P 1'
#
loop_
_entity.id
_entity.type
_entity.pdbx_description
1 polymer ?
#
loop_
_entity_poly.entity_id
_entity_poly.type
_entity_poly.pdbx_seq_one_letter_code
_entity_poly.pdbx_strand_id
1 'polypeptide(L)'
;MRDQEGQKAYPIALINKNINLDQLLAINNAMKYPLAYIQGPPGTGKTNTIINTIVTAFFNNVTVLFASYNNVPIDNVFEKLSSMKYRGKTIPFPVLRLGNTEKVMEAIKYINELRTQVQSLLDFCLYT
;
A
#
# COMPACT_ATOMS: atom_id res chain seq x y z
N MET A 1 -12.33 -35.69 -2.19
CA MET A 1 -12.19 -34.72 -3.29
C MET A 1 -12.35 -33.36 -2.67
N ARG A 2 -11.26 -32.64 -2.43
CA ARG A 2 -11.32 -31.24 -2.02
C ARG A 2 -11.43 -30.42 -3.29
N ASP A 3 -12.51 -29.68 -3.41
CA ASP A 3 -12.77 -28.79 -4.52
C ASP A 3 -11.58 -27.84 -4.67
N GLN A 4 -10.97 -27.87 -5.85
CA GLN A 4 -10.03 -26.86 -6.26
C GLN A 4 -10.85 -25.57 -6.48
N GLU A 5 -11.09 -24.82 -5.41
CA GLU A 5 -11.49 -23.44 -5.54
C GLU A 5 -10.44 -22.76 -6.42
N GLY A 6 -10.89 -22.25 -7.56
CA GLY A 6 -10.05 -21.65 -8.57
C GLY A 6 -9.13 -20.63 -7.91
N GLN A 7 -7.82 -20.85 -8.00
CA GLN A 7 -6.81 -19.98 -7.40
C GLN A 7 -7.00 -18.58 -7.94
N LYS A 8 -7.50 -17.69 -7.11
CA LYS A 8 -7.66 -16.28 -7.45
C LYS A 8 -6.27 -15.69 -7.74
N ALA A 9 -6.03 -15.34 -8.98
CA ALA A 9 -4.81 -14.65 -9.37
C ALA A 9 -4.89 -13.19 -8.94
N TYR A 10 -3.86 -12.71 -8.26
CA TYR A 10 -3.73 -11.30 -7.88
C TYR A 10 -2.73 -10.63 -8.81
N PRO A 11 -3.16 -9.69 -9.68
CA PRO A 11 -2.24 -8.88 -10.45
C PRO A 11 -1.27 -8.14 -9.53
N ILE A 12 0.04 -8.24 -9.83
CA ILE A 12 1.08 -7.59 -9.04
C ILE A 12 1.33 -6.21 -9.59
N ALA A 13 1.22 -5.19 -8.73
CA ALA A 13 1.55 -3.81 -9.02
C ALA A 13 2.90 -3.45 -8.37
N LEU A 14 3.84 -2.94 -9.16
CA LEU A 14 5.17 -2.58 -8.71
C LEU A 14 5.41 -1.08 -8.90
N ILE A 15 5.84 -0.40 -7.85
CA ILE A 15 6.33 0.98 -7.92
C ILE A 15 7.75 0.99 -8.50
N ASN A 16 8.58 0.09 -8.01
CA ASN A 16 9.96 -0.06 -8.46
C ASN A 16 10.11 -1.37 -9.23
N LYS A 17 10.54 -1.27 -10.49
CA LYS A 17 10.75 -2.43 -11.35
C LYS A 17 12.03 -3.20 -11.04
N ASN A 18 12.93 -2.63 -10.24
CA ASN A 18 14.14 -3.32 -9.76
C ASN A 18 13.78 -4.27 -8.63
N ILE A 19 13.16 -5.37 -8.97
CA ILE A 19 12.73 -6.43 -8.06
C ILE A 19 13.33 -7.75 -8.51
N ASN A 20 13.84 -8.53 -7.58
CA ASN A 20 14.30 -9.89 -7.87
C ASN A 20 13.16 -10.91 -7.73
N LEU A 21 13.42 -12.15 -8.15
CA LEU A 21 12.43 -13.21 -8.15
C LEU A 21 11.94 -13.54 -6.72
N ASP A 22 12.82 -13.54 -5.73
CA ASP A 22 12.46 -13.85 -4.34
C ASP A 22 11.51 -12.81 -3.76
N GLN A 23 11.74 -11.53 -4.05
CA GLN A 23 10.86 -10.44 -3.66
C GLN A 23 9.49 -10.56 -4.35
N LEU A 24 9.47 -10.93 -5.63
CA LEU A 24 8.24 -11.14 -6.38
C LEU A 24 7.42 -12.30 -5.81
N LEU A 25 8.09 -13.43 -5.48
CA LEU A 25 7.47 -14.57 -4.81
C LEU A 25 6.94 -14.20 -3.42
N ALA A 26 7.68 -13.37 -2.66
CA ALA A 26 7.24 -12.89 -1.36
C ALA A 26 5.92 -12.09 -1.46
N ILE A 27 5.81 -11.19 -2.44
CA ILE A 27 4.59 -10.41 -2.70
C ILE A 27 3.42 -11.35 -3.07
N ASN A 28 3.66 -12.27 -4.01
CA ASN A 28 2.65 -13.23 -4.44
C ASN A 28 2.15 -14.09 -3.27
N ASN A 29 3.06 -14.57 -2.43
CA ASN A 29 2.73 -15.39 -1.27
C ASN A 29 1.95 -14.60 -0.22
N ALA A 30 2.32 -13.34 0.04
CA ALA A 30 1.59 -12.46 0.94
C ALA A 30 0.15 -12.21 0.50
N MET A 31 -0.11 -12.16 -0.82
CA MET A 31 -1.47 -12.00 -1.36
C MET A 31 -2.28 -13.30 -1.37
N LYS A 32 -1.61 -14.43 -1.55
CA LYS A 32 -2.27 -15.72 -1.81
C LYS A 32 -2.57 -16.50 -0.54
N TYR A 33 -1.68 -16.47 0.45
CA TYR A 33 -1.77 -17.31 1.64
C TYR A 33 -2.29 -16.55 2.85
N PRO A 34 -3.06 -17.19 3.75
CA PRO A 34 -3.53 -16.58 4.99
C PRO A 34 -2.39 -16.13 5.92
N LEU A 35 -1.25 -16.80 5.83
CA LEU A 35 -0.04 -16.49 6.57
C LEU A 35 1.18 -16.67 5.65
N ALA A 36 2.01 -15.66 5.55
CA ALA A 36 3.27 -15.70 4.84
C ALA A 36 4.40 -15.17 5.74
N TYR A 37 5.46 -15.95 5.92
CA TYR A 37 6.64 -15.53 6.65
C TYR A 37 7.74 -15.14 5.66
N ILE A 38 8.19 -13.89 5.75
CA ILE A 38 9.20 -13.33 4.84
C ILE A 38 10.42 -12.94 5.65
N GLN A 39 11.51 -13.66 5.46
CA GLN A 39 12.79 -13.39 6.09
C GLN A 39 13.75 -12.78 5.07
N GLY A 40 14.52 -11.79 5.52
CA GLY A 40 15.59 -11.20 4.71
C GLY A 40 16.59 -10.49 5.60
N PRO A 41 17.91 -10.70 5.40
CA PRO A 41 18.93 -9.96 6.11
C PRO A 41 18.88 -8.45 5.78
N PRO A 42 19.59 -7.59 6.53
CA PRO A 42 19.73 -6.18 6.21
C PRO A 42 20.25 -5.97 4.77
N GLY A 43 19.72 -4.96 4.06
CA GLY A 43 20.16 -4.65 2.70
C GLY A 43 19.52 -5.47 1.58
N THR A 44 18.59 -6.39 1.86
CA THR A 44 17.90 -7.21 0.86
C THR A 44 16.66 -6.56 0.21
N GLY A 45 16.41 -5.28 0.49
CA GLY A 45 15.27 -4.56 -0.11
C GLY A 45 13.92 -4.88 0.52
N LYS A 46 13.87 -5.30 1.79
CA LYS A 46 12.61 -5.60 2.52
C LYS A 46 11.60 -4.46 2.47
N THR A 47 12.05 -3.22 2.63
CA THR A 47 11.17 -2.06 2.57
C THR A 47 10.50 -1.91 1.21
N ASN A 48 11.22 -2.17 0.12
CA ASN A 48 10.63 -2.15 -1.23
C ASN A 48 9.63 -3.28 -1.42
N THR A 49 9.91 -4.46 -0.88
CA THR A 49 8.98 -5.60 -0.90
C THR A 49 7.69 -5.26 -0.14
N ILE A 50 7.79 -4.65 1.04
CA ILE A 50 6.64 -4.20 1.84
C ILE A 50 5.80 -3.18 1.04
N ILE A 51 6.44 -2.16 0.46
CA ILE A 51 5.76 -1.12 -0.31
C ILE A 51 5.06 -1.72 -1.53
N ASN A 52 5.72 -2.57 -2.29
CA ASN A 52 5.13 -3.25 -3.44
C ASN A 52 3.98 -4.17 -3.04
N THR A 53 4.05 -4.82 -1.87
CA THR A 53 2.95 -5.62 -1.31
C THR A 53 1.74 -4.74 -1.00
N ILE A 54 1.95 -3.60 -0.33
CA ILE A 54 0.88 -2.65 0.01
C ILE A 54 0.20 -2.10 -1.26
N VAL A 55 0.99 -1.72 -2.25
CA VAL A 55 0.47 -1.20 -3.52
C VAL A 55 -0.28 -2.29 -4.30
N THR A 56 0.26 -3.51 -4.33
CA THR A 56 -0.43 -4.65 -4.94
C THR A 56 -1.77 -4.93 -4.26
N ALA A 57 -1.81 -4.91 -2.93
CA ALA A 57 -3.04 -5.09 -2.17
C ALA A 57 -4.07 -3.99 -2.48
N PHE A 58 -3.63 -2.74 -2.53
CA PHE A 58 -4.50 -1.61 -2.88
C PHE A 58 -5.15 -1.77 -4.26
N PHE A 59 -4.37 -2.10 -5.30
CA PHE A 59 -4.91 -2.33 -6.65
C PHE A 59 -5.79 -3.58 -6.77
N ASN A 60 -5.72 -4.47 -5.78
CA ASN A 60 -6.62 -5.62 -5.66
C ASN A 60 -7.80 -5.37 -4.71
N ASN A 61 -8.06 -4.13 -4.32
CA ASN A 61 -9.12 -3.71 -3.38
C ASN A 61 -9.00 -4.38 -2.00
N VAL A 62 -7.78 -4.59 -1.53
CA VAL A 62 -7.49 -5.15 -0.21
C VAL A 62 -6.98 -4.06 0.71
N THR A 63 -7.59 -3.94 1.89
CA THR A 63 -7.13 -3.04 2.94
C THR A 63 -5.92 -3.62 3.64
N VAL A 64 -4.91 -2.79 3.92
CA VAL A 64 -3.67 -3.21 4.58
C VAL A 64 -3.49 -2.47 5.89
N LEU A 65 -3.17 -3.20 6.95
CA LEU A 65 -2.65 -2.65 8.19
C LEU A 65 -1.16 -2.98 8.29
N PHE A 66 -0.31 -1.97 8.24
CA PHE A 66 1.13 -2.11 8.48
C PHE A 66 1.46 -1.71 9.91
N ALA A 67 1.99 -2.64 10.70
CA ALA A 67 2.38 -2.43 12.09
C ALA A 67 3.85 -2.79 12.32
N SER A 68 4.52 -2.03 13.17
CA SER A 68 5.89 -2.29 13.58
C SER A 68 6.07 -1.90 15.04
N TYR A 69 6.98 -2.57 15.73
CA TYR A 69 7.38 -2.22 17.09
C TYR A 69 8.04 -0.84 17.16
N ASN A 70 8.80 -0.46 16.14
CA ASN A 70 9.47 0.83 16.03
C ASN A 70 8.73 1.75 15.04
N ASN A 71 8.77 3.05 15.30
CA ASN A 71 8.19 4.07 14.43
C ASN A 71 8.96 4.25 13.10
N VAL A 72 10.28 4.12 13.12
CA VAL A 72 11.14 4.37 11.95
C VAL A 72 10.72 3.58 10.70
N PRO A 73 10.47 2.26 10.75
CA PRO A 73 9.98 1.53 9.58
C PRO A 73 8.62 2.02 9.07
N ILE A 74 7.73 2.42 9.99
CA ILE A 74 6.40 2.93 9.64
C ILE A 74 6.53 4.29 8.94
N ASP A 75 7.34 5.20 9.49
CA ASP A 75 7.55 6.52 8.91
C ASP A 75 8.20 6.43 7.52
N ASN A 76 9.18 5.53 7.34
CA ASN A 76 9.81 5.29 6.04
C ASN A 76 8.82 4.76 4.98
N VAL A 77 7.94 3.83 5.35
CA VAL A 77 6.92 3.31 4.45
C VAL A 77 5.89 4.39 4.12
N PHE A 78 5.43 5.13 5.12
CA PHE A 78 4.48 6.23 4.95
C PHE A 78 5.04 7.32 4.02
N GLU A 79 6.27 7.78 4.23
CA GLU A 79 6.93 8.80 3.40
C GLU A 79 7.04 8.36 1.94
N LYS A 80 7.46 7.12 1.70
CA LYS A 80 7.58 6.58 0.34
C LYS A 80 6.23 6.44 -0.36
N LEU A 81 5.18 6.00 0.34
CA LEU A 81 3.83 5.92 -0.23
C LEU A 81 3.24 7.30 -0.51
N SER A 82 3.44 8.28 0.39
CA SER A 82 2.95 9.65 0.24
C SER A 82 3.69 10.44 -0.84
N SER A 83 4.93 10.09 -1.13
CA SER A 83 5.77 10.75 -2.15
C SER A 83 5.76 10.05 -3.51
N MET A 84 4.89 9.08 -3.72
CA MET A 84 4.79 8.36 -4.98
C MET A 84 4.48 9.29 -6.15
N LYS A 85 5.19 9.08 -7.26
CA LYS A 85 4.99 9.84 -8.50
C LYS A 85 4.71 8.92 -9.68
N TYR A 86 3.81 9.34 -10.53
CA TYR A 86 3.60 8.74 -11.83
C TYR A 86 3.67 9.83 -12.91
N ARG A 87 4.54 9.65 -13.89
CA ARG A 87 4.80 10.63 -14.97
C ARG A 87 5.07 12.05 -14.43
N GLY A 88 5.87 12.16 -13.34
CA GLY A 88 6.25 13.42 -12.72
C GLY A 88 5.20 14.07 -11.80
N LYS A 89 3.99 13.52 -11.72
CA LYS A 89 2.93 13.99 -10.81
C LYS A 89 2.85 13.12 -9.57
N THR A 90 2.71 13.74 -8.41
CA THR A 90 2.46 13.01 -7.14
C THR A 90 1.09 12.34 -7.19
N ILE A 91 1.06 11.06 -6.85
CA ILE A 91 -0.19 10.30 -6.73
C ILE A 91 -0.67 10.39 -5.29
N PRO A 92 -1.91 10.84 -5.03
CA PRO A 92 -2.48 10.79 -3.70
C PRO A 92 -2.78 9.33 -3.31
N PHE A 93 -1.82 8.65 -2.68
CA PHE A 93 -2.04 7.30 -2.18
C PHE A 93 -2.80 7.36 -0.86
N PRO A 94 -3.92 6.62 -0.69
CA PRO A 94 -4.76 6.70 0.50
C PRO A 94 -4.10 5.95 1.67
N VAL A 95 -3.15 6.59 2.34
CA VAL A 95 -2.42 6.05 3.48
C VAL A 95 -2.62 6.95 4.70
N LEU A 96 -2.85 6.34 5.86
CA LEU A 96 -3.00 7.03 7.13
C LEU A 96 -1.91 6.58 8.09
N ARG A 97 -1.25 7.54 8.74
CA ARG A 97 -0.29 7.30 9.80
C ARG A 97 -0.98 7.47 11.15
N LEU A 98 -1.10 6.38 11.88
CA LEU A 98 -1.66 6.35 13.22
C LEU A 98 -0.54 6.08 14.24
N GLY A 99 -0.75 6.41 15.51
CA GLY A 99 0.23 6.06 16.57
C GLY A 99 0.26 7.01 17.75
N ASN A 100 0.00 8.29 17.57
CA ASN A 100 -0.18 9.26 18.66
C ASN A 100 -1.28 10.26 18.28
N THR A 101 -1.67 11.11 19.24
CA THR A 101 -2.78 12.05 19.06
C THR A 101 -2.55 13.03 17.90
N GLU A 102 -1.33 13.54 17.72
CA GLU A 102 -0.99 14.45 16.63
C GLU A 102 -1.17 13.77 15.27
N LYS A 103 -0.65 12.55 15.11
CA LYS A 103 -0.77 11.77 13.87
C LYS A 103 -2.21 11.39 13.55
N VAL A 104 -3.01 11.11 14.56
CA VAL A 104 -4.45 10.87 14.40
C VAL A 104 -5.16 12.13 13.92
N MET A 105 -4.85 13.30 14.49
CA MET A 105 -5.43 14.58 14.05
C MET A 105 -5.03 14.94 12.61
N GLU A 106 -3.76 14.74 12.24
CA GLU A 106 -3.31 14.90 10.85
C GLU A 106 -4.06 13.95 9.89
N ALA A 107 -4.25 12.69 10.29
CA ALA A 107 -4.98 11.71 9.49
C ALA A 107 -6.45 12.11 9.29
N ILE A 108 -7.13 12.59 10.34
CA ILE A 108 -8.52 13.08 10.24
C ILE A 108 -8.60 14.29 9.31
N LYS A 109 -7.66 15.24 9.41
CA LYS A 109 -7.60 16.40 8.53
C LYS A 109 -7.44 15.97 7.07
N TYR A 110 -6.51 15.06 6.80
CA TYR A 110 -6.28 14.50 5.47
C TYR A 110 -7.53 13.80 4.89
N ILE A 111 -8.23 13.00 5.67
CA ILE A 111 -9.49 12.37 5.26
C ILE A 111 -10.53 13.42 4.85
N ASN A 112 -10.67 14.49 5.64
CA ASN A 112 -11.61 15.56 5.34
C ASN A 112 -11.24 16.32 4.06
N GLU A 113 -9.95 16.57 3.82
CA GLU A 113 -9.46 17.18 2.58
C GLU A 113 -9.75 16.29 1.36
N LEU A 114 -9.47 14.99 1.45
CA LEU A 114 -9.80 14.04 0.38
C LEU A 114 -11.31 13.99 0.09
N ARG A 115 -12.14 13.97 1.14
CA ARG A 115 -13.60 13.99 0.99
C ARG A 115 -14.08 15.24 0.25
N THR A 116 -13.52 16.39 0.58
CA THR A 116 -13.87 17.66 -0.09
C THR A 116 -13.46 17.65 -1.57
N GLN A 117 -12.26 17.13 -1.88
CA GLN A 117 -11.79 17.00 -3.26
C GLN A 117 -12.66 16.05 -4.09
N VAL A 118 -13.02 14.89 -3.53
CA VAL A 118 -13.91 13.93 -4.20
C VAL A 118 -15.29 14.55 -4.43
N GLN A 119 -15.84 15.25 -3.46
CA GLN A 119 -17.13 15.91 -3.60
C GLN A 119 -17.12 16.96 -4.73
N SER A 120 -16.07 17.79 -4.81
CA SER A 120 -15.93 18.78 -5.89
C SER A 120 -15.82 18.15 -7.28
N LEU A 121 -15.15 16.99 -7.39
CA LEU A 121 -15.07 16.24 -8.65
C LEU A 121 -16.43 15.63 -9.05
N LEU A 122 -17.17 15.10 -8.09
CA LEU A 122 -18.53 14.59 -8.33
C LEU A 122 -19.48 15.70 -8.78
N ASP A 123 -19.44 16.86 -8.12
CA ASP A 123 -20.24 18.02 -8.49
C ASP A 123 -19.89 18.48 -9.91
N PHE A 124 -18.60 18.54 -10.27
CA PHE A 124 -18.17 18.87 -11.64
C PHE A 124 -18.69 17.85 -12.67
N CYS A 125 -18.65 16.56 -12.40
CA CYS A 125 -19.16 15.52 -13.29
C CYS A 125 -20.68 15.54 -13.45
N LEU A 126 -21.43 16.00 -12.45
CA LEU A 126 -22.90 16.09 -12.51
C LEU A 126 -23.40 17.29 -13.29
N TYR A 127 -22.58 18.34 -13.45
CA TYR A 127 -22.93 19.56 -14.20
C TYR A 127 -22.40 19.58 -15.65
N THR A 128 -21.68 18.56 -16.06
CA THR A 128 -21.25 18.37 -17.45
C THR A 128 -22.02 17.25 -18.11
#